data_42833ed5410cddfb5622c49e5ddd514d
#
_entry.id   42833ed5410cddfb5622c49e5ddd514d
#
_cell.length_a   1.000
_cell.length_b   1.000
_cell.length_c   1.000
_cell.angle_alpha   90.00
_cell.angle_beta   90.00
_cell.angle_gamma   90.00
#
_symmetry.space_group_name_H-M   'P 1'
#
loop_
_entity.id
_entity.type
_entity.pdbx_description
1 polymer ?
#
loop_
_entity_poly.entity_id
_entity_poly.type
_entity_poly.pdbx_seq_one_letter_code
_entity_poly.pdbx_strand_id
1 'polypeptide(L)'
;MAIEWNSRVNRAFVLRDAVDLTGVRLAELIGWPDARRRIEVREATAARRRGGTSSLVAASVLDQRVDPYLERSDVDVYLEVPDWDAAALVSVSHYMPRSEDPETGTFAWVTSHRTTVSQVLAIAATIALAECGDGEVVDEYGYLSEERLNPPAELFGRLRVAQPQESLDAAVDDVLARTRLRRQFSGRGAPPAARPGGVA
;
A
#
# COMPACT_ATOMS: atom_id res chain seq x y z
N MET A 1 -11.11 7.17 4.41
CA MET A 1 -10.50 6.35 5.46
C MET A 1 -9.16 5.89 4.93
N ALA A 2 -8.09 6.00 5.69
CA ALA A 2 -6.82 5.40 5.34
C ALA A 2 -6.92 3.89 5.58
N ILE A 3 -6.31 3.09 4.72
CA ILE A 3 -6.28 1.64 4.81
C ILE A 3 -4.82 1.24 4.96
N GLU A 4 -4.55 0.29 5.83
CA GLU A 4 -3.23 -0.21 6.13
C GLU A 4 -3.09 -1.67 5.71
N TRP A 5 -1.97 -2.00 5.12
CA TRP A 5 -1.54 -3.35 4.80
C TRP A 5 -0.12 -3.58 5.30
N ASN A 6 0.22 -4.83 5.55
CA ASN A 6 1.51 -5.20 6.09
C ASN A 6 2.23 -6.16 5.16
N SER A 7 3.55 -6.05 5.10
CA SER A 7 4.42 -7.02 4.46
C SER A 7 5.40 -7.57 5.47
N ARG A 8 5.52 -8.89 5.55
CA ARG A 8 6.57 -9.53 6.33
C ARG A 8 7.88 -9.43 5.56
N VAL A 9 8.96 -9.13 6.27
CA VAL A 9 10.31 -9.02 5.71
C VAL A 9 11.18 -10.13 6.30
N ASN A 10 11.56 -11.09 5.49
CA ASN A 10 12.37 -12.25 5.90
C ASN A 10 13.83 -12.14 5.42
N ARG A 11 14.10 -11.28 4.43
CA ARG A 11 15.43 -11.05 3.85
C ARG A 11 15.74 -9.56 3.76
N ALA A 12 17.00 -9.21 3.95
CA ALA A 12 17.44 -7.84 3.79
C ALA A 12 17.37 -7.38 2.32
N PHE A 13 16.96 -6.12 2.12
CA PHE A 13 16.90 -5.46 0.81
C PHE A 13 17.32 -3.99 0.92
N VAL A 14 17.55 -3.33 -0.21
CA VAL A 14 17.78 -1.89 -0.27
C VAL A 14 16.44 -1.19 -0.54
N LEU A 15 16.14 -0.11 0.18
CA LEU A 15 14.86 0.60 0.04
C LEU A 15 14.60 1.03 -1.41
N ARG A 16 15.64 1.47 -2.13
CA ARG A 16 15.56 1.83 -3.54
C ARG A 16 14.97 0.72 -4.40
N ASP A 17 15.39 -0.53 -4.18
CA ASP A 17 14.91 -1.68 -4.97
C ASP A 17 13.40 -1.87 -4.78
N ALA A 18 12.91 -1.69 -3.54
CA ALA A 18 11.49 -1.79 -3.25
C ALA A 18 10.69 -0.62 -3.85
N VAL A 19 11.24 0.60 -3.88
CA VAL A 19 10.61 1.75 -4.54
C VAL A 19 10.54 1.54 -6.05
N ASP A 20 11.63 1.11 -6.66
CA ASP A 20 11.68 0.83 -8.10
C ASP A 20 10.70 -0.29 -8.48
N LEU A 21 10.66 -1.35 -7.67
CA LEU A 21 9.72 -2.45 -7.87
C LEU A 21 8.26 -2.00 -7.64
N THR A 22 8.02 -1.10 -6.68
CA THR A 22 6.69 -0.51 -6.50
C THR A 22 6.21 0.18 -7.79
N GLY A 23 7.07 0.94 -8.45
CA GLY A 23 6.75 1.56 -9.74
C GLY A 23 6.42 0.55 -10.83
N VAL A 24 7.17 -0.56 -10.89
CA VAL A 24 6.89 -1.66 -11.81
C VAL A 24 5.53 -2.29 -11.51
N ARG A 25 5.28 -2.65 -10.24
CA ARG A 25 4.04 -3.31 -9.82
C ARG A 25 2.81 -2.41 -10.01
N LEU A 26 2.94 -1.11 -9.73
CA LEU A 26 1.87 -0.15 -9.99
C LEU A 26 1.52 -0.10 -11.48
N ALA A 27 2.52 0.04 -12.35
CA ALA A 27 2.34 0.09 -13.79
C ALA A 27 1.67 -1.19 -14.34
N GLU A 28 2.09 -2.34 -13.85
CA GLU A 28 1.56 -3.64 -14.25
C GLU A 28 0.15 -3.90 -13.69
N LEU A 29 -0.12 -3.50 -12.43
CA LEU A 29 -1.45 -3.64 -11.82
C LEU A 29 -2.51 -2.91 -12.63
N ILE A 30 -2.22 -1.67 -13.05
CA ILE A 30 -3.18 -0.83 -13.78
C ILE A 30 -3.05 -0.93 -15.31
N GLY A 31 -2.07 -1.69 -15.81
CA GLY A 31 -1.82 -1.78 -17.25
C GLY A 31 -1.31 -0.46 -17.89
N TRP A 32 -0.61 0.39 -17.12
CA TRP A 32 -0.14 1.71 -17.54
C TRP A 32 1.38 1.82 -17.44
N PRO A 33 2.13 1.55 -18.50
CA PRO A 33 3.61 1.48 -18.46
C PRO A 33 4.31 2.73 -17.93
N ASP A 34 3.74 3.91 -18.17
CA ASP A 34 4.33 5.20 -17.75
C ASP A 34 4.20 5.47 -16.24
N ALA A 35 3.38 4.72 -15.51
CA ALA A 35 3.25 4.84 -14.06
C ALA A 35 4.58 4.64 -13.32
N ARG A 36 5.44 3.76 -13.84
CA ARG A 36 6.75 3.43 -13.28
C ARG A 36 7.67 4.64 -13.05
N ARG A 37 7.57 5.68 -13.88
CA ARG A 37 8.46 6.85 -13.85
C ARG A 37 7.98 7.98 -12.94
N ARG A 38 6.88 7.80 -12.22
CA ARG A 38 6.17 8.89 -11.54
C ARG A 38 6.27 8.88 -10.03
N ILE A 39 6.90 7.85 -9.45
CA ILE A 39 6.99 7.75 -7.98
C ILE A 39 8.10 8.67 -7.47
N GLU A 40 7.70 9.62 -6.64
CA GLU A 40 8.58 10.44 -5.81
C GLU A 40 8.59 9.90 -4.39
N VAL A 41 9.77 9.96 -3.75
CA VAL A 41 9.91 9.54 -2.34
C VAL A 41 10.15 10.78 -1.50
N ARG A 42 9.28 11.01 -0.51
CA ARG A 42 9.30 12.19 0.34
C ARG A 42 9.45 11.83 1.81
N GLU A 43 10.03 12.75 2.57
CA GLU A 43 10.20 12.59 4.01
C GLU A 43 8.85 12.51 4.74
N ALA A 44 8.73 11.61 5.71
CA ALA A 44 7.56 11.47 6.56
C ALA A 44 7.61 12.47 7.72
N THR A 45 7.40 13.76 7.40
CA THR A 45 7.39 14.82 8.39
C THR A 45 6.02 15.02 9.05
N ALA A 46 6.00 15.67 10.23
CA ALA A 46 4.76 16.05 10.88
C ALA A 46 3.91 17.03 10.03
N ALA A 47 4.54 17.83 9.17
CA ALA A 47 3.86 18.71 8.21
C ALA A 47 3.13 17.87 7.16
N ARG A 48 3.76 16.87 6.59
CA ARG A 48 3.16 15.97 5.60
C ARG A 48 2.00 15.17 6.18
N ARG A 49 2.15 14.65 7.40
CA ARG A 49 1.08 13.93 8.11
C ARG A 49 -0.19 14.79 8.29
N ARG A 50 -0.07 16.11 8.33
CA ARG A 50 -1.19 17.07 8.41
C ARG A 50 -1.64 17.61 7.05
N GLY A 51 -1.22 17.01 5.95
CA GLY A 51 -1.57 17.44 4.59
C GLY A 51 -0.68 18.53 4.00
N GLY A 52 0.44 18.86 4.66
CA GLY A 52 1.46 19.75 4.12
C GLY A 52 2.38 19.07 3.12
N THR A 53 3.34 19.82 2.58
CA THR A 53 4.41 19.32 1.70
C THR A 53 5.64 18.94 2.52
N SER A 54 6.41 17.97 2.02
CA SER A 54 7.72 17.60 2.56
C SER A 54 8.76 17.53 1.44
N SER A 55 10.02 17.55 1.83
CA SER A 55 11.14 17.45 0.91
C SER A 55 11.23 16.05 0.30
N LEU A 56 11.83 15.95 -0.89
CA LEU A 56 12.30 14.66 -1.41
C LEU A 56 13.37 14.11 -0.45
N VAL A 57 13.35 12.81 -0.23
CA VAL A 57 14.38 12.17 0.59
C VAL A 57 15.75 12.24 -0.08
N ALA A 58 16.80 12.32 0.72
CA ALA A 58 18.16 12.21 0.22
C ALA A 58 18.38 10.81 -0.40
N ALA A 59 19.27 10.74 -1.40
CA ALA A 59 19.63 9.46 -2.04
C ALA A 59 20.13 8.42 -1.01
N SER A 60 20.81 8.87 0.04
CA SER A 60 21.29 8.01 1.13
C SER A 60 20.17 7.31 1.90
N VAL A 61 18.96 7.89 1.97
CA VAL A 61 17.80 7.22 2.57
C VAL A 61 17.32 6.09 1.67
N LEU A 62 17.30 6.31 0.35
CA LEU A 62 16.94 5.27 -0.61
C LEU A 62 17.96 4.13 -0.65
N ASP A 63 19.24 4.42 -0.40
CA ASP A 63 20.31 3.43 -0.35
C ASP A 63 20.39 2.72 1.03
N GLN A 64 19.48 3.06 1.95
CA GLN A 64 19.40 2.40 3.25
C GLN A 64 19.04 0.93 3.06
N ARG A 65 19.79 0.06 3.75
CA ARG A 65 19.49 -1.36 3.84
C ARG A 65 18.45 -1.59 4.93
N VAL A 66 17.35 -2.18 4.56
CA VAL A 66 16.37 -2.75 5.48
C VAL A 66 16.84 -4.18 5.79
N ASP A 67 17.13 -4.46 7.06
CA ASP A 67 17.63 -5.76 7.48
C ASP A 67 16.73 -6.29 8.62
N PRO A 68 16.04 -7.43 8.40
CA PRO A 68 15.11 -7.98 9.38
C PRO A 68 15.78 -8.45 10.68
N TYR A 69 17.10 -8.55 10.70
CA TYR A 69 17.88 -8.99 11.86
C TYR A 69 18.53 -7.84 12.64
N LEU A 70 18.37 -6.60 12.17
CA LEU A 70 18.90 -5.42 12.84
C LEU A 70 17.78 -4.63 13.51
N GLU A 71 17.88 -4.43 14.83
CA GLU A 71 16.87 -3.75 15.66
C GLU A 71 16.58 -2.27 15.30
N ARG A 72 17.28 -1.67 14.31
CA ARG A 72 17.22 -0.24 13.99
C ARG A 72 17.02 0.04 12.49
N SER A 73 16.17 -0.72 11.84
CA SER A 73 15.81 -0.47 10.43
C SER A 73 14.53 0.37 10.32
N ASP A 74 14.34 1.37 11.21
CA ASP A 74 13.16 2.22 11.11
C ASP A 74 13.28 3.14 9.90
N VAL A 75 12.37 2.99 8.96
CA VAL A 75 12.24 3.81 7.77
C VAL A 75 10.81 4.31 7.69
N ASP A 76 10.65 5.62 7.59
CA ASP A 76 9.37 6.27 7.37
C ASP A 76 9.47 7.18 6.14
N VAL A 77 8.81 6.81 5.05
CA VAL A 77 8.79 7.61 3.82
C VAL A 77 7.39 7.64 3.20
N TYR A 78 7.08 8.71 2.47
CA TYR A 78 5.94 8.75 1.58
C TYR A 78 6.36 8.39 0.15
N LEU A 79 5.62 7.50 -0.47
CA LEU A 79 5.62 7.29 -1.91
C LEU A 79 4.50 8.14 -2.50
N GLU A 80 4.82 8.95 -3.49
CA GLU A 80 3.86 9.84 -4.14
C GLU A 80 3.88 9.69 -5.65
N VAL A 81 2.71 9.80 -6.25
CA VAL A 81 2.54 10.03 -7.69
C VAL A 81 1.81 11.36 -7.85
N PRO A 82 2.54 12.49 -7.95
CA PRO A 82 1.96 13.83 -7.86
C PRO A 82 0.87 14.09 -8.89
N ASP A 83 1.07 13.66 -10.15
CA ASP A 83 0.11 13.83 -11.23
C ASP A 83 -1.24 13.14 -10.99
N TRP A 84 -1.29 12.18 -10.04
CA TRP A 84 -2.48 11.40 -9.74
C TRP A 84 -3.06 11.70 -8.35
N ASP A 85 -2.49 12.67 -7.64
CA ASP A 85 -2.82 12.95 -6.24
C ASP A 85 -2.83 11.67 -5.37
N ALA A 86 -1.87 10.79 -5.64
CA ALA A 86 -1.73 9.52 -4.95
C ALA A 86 -0.55 9.55 -3.98
N ALA A 87 -0.79 9.05 -2.77
CA ALA A 87 0.26 8.93 -1.76
C ALA A 87 0.03 7.71 -0.87
N ALA A 88 1.13 7.06 -0.46
CA ALA A 88 1.15 6.01 0.53
C ALA A 88 2.31 6.23 1.50
N LEU A 89 2.07 6.09 2.79
CA LEU A 89 3.10 6.05 3.82
C LEU A 89 3.65 4.64 3.91
N VAL A 90 4.95 4.49 3.83
CA VAL A 90 5.69 3.24 4.09
C VAL A 90 6.45 3.42 5.37
N SER A 91 6.17 2.56 6.34
CA SER A 91 6.87 2.47 7.62
C SER A 91 7.45 1.07 7.77
N VAL A 92 8.76 0.95 7.87
CA VAL A 92 9.41 -0.34 8.11
C VAL A 92 9.98 -0.30 9.52
N SER A 93 9.59 -1.26 10.35
CA SER A 93 10.14 -1.37 11.69
C SER A 93 10.19 -2.82 12.16
N HIS A 94 11.06 -3.06 13.13
CA HIS A 94 11.15 -4.35 13.79
C HIS A 94 10.06 -4.45 14.86
N TYR A 95 9.16 -5.40 14.68
CA TYR A 95 8.09 -5.68 15.65
C TYR A 95 8.58 -6.68 16.68
N MET A 96 8.71 -6.21 17.90
CA MET A 96 8.94 -7.06 19.08
C MET A 96 7.58 -7.37 19.70
N PRO A 97 7.03 -8.58 19.55
CA PRO A 97 5.75 -8.90 20.16
C PRO A 97 5.87 -8.86 21.68
N ARG A 98 4.74 -8.61 22.32
CA ARG A 98 4.60 -8.93 23.74
C ARG A 98 4.80 -10.44 23.92
N SER A 99 5.32 -10.88 25.04
CA SER A 99 5.78 -12.24 25.32
C SER A 99 4.81 -13.41 25.00
N GLU A 100 3.61 -13.12 24.59
CA GLU A 100 2.54 -14.08 24.25
C GLU A 100 2.22 -14.16 22.75
N ASP A 101 2.84 -13.29 21.92
CA ASP A 101 2.57 -13.25 20.48
C ASP A 101 3.70 -13.99 19.73
N PRO A 102 3.40 -15.06 18.97
CA PRO A 102 4.42 -15.82 18.25
C PRO A 102 5.02 -15.10 17.04
N GLU A 103 4.49 -13.94 16.65
CA GLU A 103 4.91 -13.24 15.44
C GLU A 103 6.01 -12.20 15.73
N THR A 104 7.25 -12.67 15.94
CA THR A 104 8.44 -11.79 15.88
C THR A 104 8.85 -11.57 14.44
N GLY A 105 9.27 -10.35 14.09
CA GLY A 105 9.86 -10.10 12.77
C GLY A 105 9.88 -8.63 12.41
N THR A 106 10.47 -8.34 11.26
CA THR A 106 10.40 -7.02 10.65
C THR A 106 9.18 -6.97 9.73
N PHE A 107 8.40 -5.92 9.88
CA PHE A 107 7.23 -5.64 9.06
C PHE A 107 7.37 -4.29 8.38
N ALA A 108 6.87 -4.22 7.17
CA ALA A 108 6.63 -2.98 6.46
C ALA A 108 5.12 -2.70 6.49
N TRP A 109 4.73 -1.61 7.12
CA TRP A 109 3.35 -1.11 7.11
C TRP A 109 3.20 -0.11 5.98
N VAL A 110 2.15 -0.28 5.20
CA VAL A 110 1.83 0.62 4.10
C VAL A 110 0.43 1.17 4.30
N THR A 111 0.36 2.47 4.54
CA THR A 111 -0.90 3.16 4.78
C THR A 111 -1.26 4.02 3.57
N SER A 112 -2.42 3.77 2.95
CA SER A 112 -2.90 4.56 1.82
C SER A 112 -3.42 5.93 2.25
N HIS A 113 -3.28 6.95 1.41
CA HIS A 113 -4.12 8.14 1.47
C HIS A 113 -5.57 7.80 1.12
N ARG A 114 -6.45 8.81 1.12
CA ARG A 114 -7.90 8.61 1.00
C ARG A 114 -8.41 8.35 -0.41
N THR A 115 -7.59 8.56 -1.45
CA THR A 115 -7.99 8.37 -2.85
C THR A 115 -7.92 6.89 -3.26
N THR A 116 -8.71 6.49 -4.22
CA THR A 116 -8.69 5.12 -4.78
C THR A 116 -7.35 4.79 -5.43
N VAL A 117 -6.74 5.77 -6.10
CA VAL A 117 -5.39 5.61 -6.68
C VAL A 117 -4.34 5.38 -5.60
N SER A 118 -4.44 6.08 -4.45
CA SER A 118 -3.57 5.85 -3.29
C SER A 118 -3.70 4.43 -2.74
N GLN A 119 -4.89 3.85 -2.78
CA GLN A 119 -5.09 2.46 -2.36
C GLN A 119 -4.35 1.49 -3.30
N VAL A 120 -4.42 1.71 -4.61
CA VAL A 120 -3.69 0.87 -5.58
C VAL A 120 -2.18 1.06 -5.46
N LEU A 121 -1.70 2.30 -5.23
CA LEU A 121 -0.28 2.56 -4.93
C LEU A 121 0.17 1.81 -3.68
N ALA A 122 -0.61 1.85 -2.61
CA ALA A 122 -0.30 1.13 -1.37
C ALA A 122 -0.29 -0.39 -1.57
N ILE A 123 -1.22 -0.95 -2.34
CA ILE A 123 -1.22 -2.37 -2.72
C ILE A 123 0.06 -2.72 -3.50
N ALA A 124 0.46 -1.90 -4.48
CA ALA A 124 1.68 -2.10 -5.24
C ALA A 124 2.93 -2.08 -4.36
N ALA A 125 3.00 -1.11 -3.42
CA ALA A 125 4.10 -1.00 -2.46
C ALA A 125 4.16 -2.20 -1.51
N THR A 126 3.01 -2.66 -1.00
CA THR A 126 2.93 -3.83 -0.12
C THR A 126 3.45 -5.08 -0.82
N ILE A 127 3.03 -5.31 -2.08
CA ILE A 127 3.51 -6.44 -2.88
C ILE A 127 5.03 -6.34 -3.12
N ALA A 128 5.52 -5.16 -3.51
CA ALA A 128 6.94 -4.95 -3.81
C ALA A 128 7.84 -5.15 -2.57
N LEU A 129 7.40 -4.67 -1.40
CA LEU A 129 8.11 -4.86 -0.13
C LEU A 129 8.17 -6.33 0.27
N ALA A 130 7.06 -7.08 0.11
CA ALA A 130 7.05 -8.51 0.37
C ALA A 130 7.97 -9.28 -0.59
N GLU A 131 7.98 -8.93 -1.88
CA GLU A 131 8.88 -9.55 -2.87
C GLU A 131 10.36 -9.26 -2.58
N CYS A 132 10.72 -8.00 -2.31
CA CYS A 132 12.09 -7.62 -1.97
C CYS A 132 12.55 -8.29 -0.68
N GLY A 133 11.66 -8.37 0.32
CA GLY A 133 11.92 -8.95 1.62
C GLY A 133 11.81 -10.48 1.67
N ASP A 134 11.53 -11.16 0.56
CA ASP A 134 11.29 -12.61 0.49
C ASP A 134 10.25 -13.06 1.54
N GLY A 135 9.17 -12.30 1.62
CA GLY A 135 8.13 -12.45 2.62
C GLY A 135 6.74 -12.59 2.03
N GLU A 136 5.75 -12.32 2.85
CA GLU A 136 4.33 -12.45 2.52
C GLU A 136 3.60 -11.12 2.76
N VAL A 137 2.53 -10.89 2.00
CA VAL A 137 1.58 -9.83 2.29
C VAL A 137 0.64 -10.29 3.39
N VAL A 138 0.56 -9.52 4.47
CA VAL A 138 -0.32 -9.80 5.62
C VAL A 138 -1.57 -8.96 5.50
N ASP A 139 -2.71 -9.59 5.28
CA ASP A 139 -4.02 -8.95 5.14
C ASP A 139 -4.87 -9.22 6.38
N GLU A 140 -4.59 -8.49 7.46
CA GLU A 140 -5.25 -8.68 8.76
C GLU A 140 -6.77 -8.50 8.71
N TYR A 141 -7.24 -7.66 7.79
CA TYR A 141 -8.66 -7.29 7.69
C TYR A 141 -9.40 -8.00 6.56
N GLY A 142 -8.72 -8.84 5.77
CA GLY A 142 -9.31 -9.53 4.63
C GLY A 142 -9.77 -8.56 3.53
N TYR A 143 -9.03 -7.48 3.30
CA TYR A 143 -9.34 -6.49 2.26
C TYR A 143 -8.90 -6.93 0.87
N LEU A 144 -7.80 -7.66 0.79
CA LEU A 144 -7.23 -8.11 -0.48
C LEU A 144 -7.69 -9.52 -0.83
N SER A 145 -7.81 -10.40 0.18
CA SER A 145 -8.16 -11.81 -0.04
C SER A 145 -8.96 -12.40 1.12
N GLU A 146 -9.26 -13.70 1.04
CA GLU A 146 -9.83 -14.47 2.16
C GLU A 146 -8.75 -14.98 3.10
N GLU A 147 -7.53 -15.09 2.59
CA GLU A 147 -6.39 -15.58 3.33
C GLU A 147 -5.69 -14.41 4.02
N ARG A 148 -5.26 -14.63 5.25
CA ARG A 148 -4.49 -13.64 6.02
C ARG A 148 -3.10 -13.44 5.46
N LEU A 149 -2.44 -14.51 5.02
CA LEU A 149 -1.10 -14.50 4.44
C LEU A 149 -1.19 -14.80 2.95
N ASN A 150 -0.60 -13.94 2.14
CA ASN A 150 -0.66 -14.04 0.70
C ASN A 150 0.74 -14.01 0.10
N PRO A 151 1.14 -15.03 -0.68
CA PRO A 151 2.32 -14.96 -1.51
C PRO A 151 2.20 -13.77 -2.48
N PRO A 152 3.22 -12.89 -2.55
CA PRO A 152 3.10 -11.64 -3.32
C PRO A 152 2.83 -11.89 -4.81
N ALA A 153 3.44 -12.91 -5.41
CA ALA A 153 3.23 -13.26 -6.83
C ALA A 153 1.79 -13.71 -7.14
N GLU A 154 1.17 -14.48 -6.24
CA GLU A 154 -0.21 -14.95 -6.39
C GLU A 154 -1.19 -13.78 -6.22
N LEU A 155 -0.98 -12.97 -5.19
CA LEU A 155 -1.77 -11.77 -4.95
C LEU A 155 -1.70 -10.81 -6.15
N PHE A 156 -0.49 -10.54 -6.64
CA PHE A 156 -0.27 -9.73 -7.83
C PHE A 156 -1.00 -10.29 -9.06
N GLY A 157 -0.83 -11.59 -9.35
CA GLY A 157 -1.47 -12.25 -10.49
C GLY A 157 -2.99 -12.14 -10.48
N ARG A 158 -3.60 -12.15 -9.29
CA ARG A 158 -5.05 -11.99 -9.11
C ARG A 158 -5.52 -10.56 -9.28
N LEU A 159 -4.75 -9.57 -8.81
CA LEU A 159 -5.17 -8.17 -8.78
C LEU A 159 -4.90 -7.42 -10.08
N ARG A 160 -3.88 -7.80 -10.86
CA ARG A 160 -3.53 -7.10 -12.08
C ARG A 160 -4.67 -7.08 -13.09
N VAL A 161 -4.84 -5.97 -13.80
CA VAL A 161 -5.78 -5.90 -14.93
C VAL A 161 -5.32 -6.79 -16.07
N ALA A 162 -6.27 -7.47 -16.72
CA ALA A 162 -5.95 -8.40 -17.82
C ALA A 162 -5.69 -7.67 -19.15
N GLN A 163 -6.25 -6.48 -19.31
CA GLN A 163 -6.16 -5.67 -20.54
C GLN A 163 -6.08 -4.19 -20.17
N PRO A 164 -5.35 -3.37 -20.96
CA PRO A 164 -5.34 -1.91 -20.76
C PRO A 164 -6.76 -1.35 -20.74
N GLN A 165 -7.01 -0.44 -19.82
CA GLN A 165 -8.28 0.26 -19.65
C GLN A 165 -8.26 1.60 -20.41
N GLU A 166 -9.45 2.16 -20.70
CA GLU A 166 -9.58 3.41 -21.43
C GLU A 166 -9.11 4.63 -20.62
N SER A 167 -9.13 4.55 -19.30
CA SER A 167 -8.72 5.63 -18.40
C SER A 167 -8.05 5.10 -17.15
N LEU A 168 -7.29 5.99 -16.46
CA LEU A 168 -6.69 5.66 -15.16
C LEU A 168 -7.75 5.26 -14.14
N ASP A 169 -8.87 5.99 -14.07
CA ASP A 169 -9.95 5.71 -13.13
C ASP A 169 -10.56 4.33 -13.38
N ALA A 170 -10.78 3.96 -14.65
CA ALA A 170 -11.28 2.64 -15.01
C ALA A 170 -10.29 1.52 -14.61
N ALA A 171 -8.99 1.75 -14.81
CA ALA A 171 -7.96 0.79 -14.43
C ALA A 171 -7.88 0.61 -12.90
N VAL A 172 -7.90 1.72 -12.16
CA VAL A 172 -7.92 1.71 -10.68
C VAL A 172 -9.17 1.00 -10.17
N ASP A 173 -10.32 1.29 -10.76
CA ASP A 173 -11.59 0.66 -10.40
C ASP A 173 -11.60 -0.84 -10.68
N ASP A 174 -10.98 -1.30 -11.78
CA ASP A 174 -10.86 -2.73 -12.09
C ASP A 174 -9.94 -3.44 -11.07
N VAL A 175 -8.79 -2.86 -10.71
CA VAL A 175 -7.92 -3.40 -9.65
C VAL A 175 -8.70 -3.52 -8.34
N LEU A 176 -9.38 -2.45 -7.90
CA LEU A 176 -10.12 -2.44 -6.64
C LEU A 176 -11.34 -3.37 -6.66
N ALA A 177 -11.96 -3.60 -7.81
CA ALA A 177 -13.06 -4.55 -7.96
C ALA A 177 -12.62 -6.00 -7.70
N ARG A 178 -11.35 -6.32 -7.87
CA ARG A 178 -10.74 -7.62 -7.59
C ARG A 178 -10.35 -7.79 -6.11
N THR A 179 -10.39 -6.70 -5.34
CA THR A 179 -10.24 -6.71 -3.88
C THR A 179 -11.58 -6.88 -3.19
N ARG A 180 -11.56 -7.05 -1.89
CA ARG A 180 -12.77 -7.08 -1.04
C ARG A 180 -13.13 -5.69 -0.49
N LEU A 181 -12.33 -4.68 -0.77
CA LEU A 181 -12.51 -3.30 -0.27
C LEU A 181 -13.90 -2.74 -0.60
N ARG A 182 -14.36 -2.87 -1.83
CA ARG A 182 -15.69 -2.37 -2.23
C ARG A 182 -16.83 -3.01 -1.46
N ARG A 183 -16.74 -4.30 -1.12
CA ARG A 183 -17.82 -5.01 -0.40
C ARG A 183 -17.96 -4.52 1.04
N GLN A 184 -16.87 -4.11 1.66
CA GLN A 184 -16.90 -3.65 3.06
C GLN A 184 -17.33 -2.19 3.19
N PHE A 185 -17.09 -1.35 2.18
CA PHE A 185 -17.42 0.08 2.22
C PHE A 185 -18.76 0.43 1.59
N SER A 186 -19.26 -0.33 0.64
CA SER A 186 -20.62 -0.15 0.07
C SER A 186 -21.75 -0.46 1.06
N GLY A 187 -21.48 -1.16 2.16
CA GLY A 187 -22.49 -1.47 3.19
C GLY A 187 -22.72 -0.37 4.23
N ARG A 188 -21.92 0.71 4.23
CA ARG A 188 -21.98 1.76 5.30
C ARG A 188 -22.50 3.12 4.85
N GLY A 189 -23.16 3.24 3.71
CA GLY A 189 -23.49 4.54 3.15
C GLY A 189 -24.88 4.76 2.55
N ALA A 190 -25.86 3.90 2.77
CA ALA A 190 -27.24 4.29 2.47
C ALA A 190 -27.74 5.17 3.65
N PRO A 191 -28.06 6.48 3.43
CA PRO A 191 -28.76 7.24 4.46
C PRO A 191 -30.07 6.52 4.77
N PRO A 192 -30.51 6.50 6.05
CA PRO A 192 -31.79 5.90 6.39
C PRO A 192 -32.87 6.56 5.54
N ALA A 193 -33.64 5.76 4.83
CA ALA A 193 -34.76 6.23 4.05
C ALA A 193 -35.62 7.14 4.93
N ALA A 194 -35.84 8.38 4.47
CA ALA A 194 -36.70 9.33 5.15
C ALA A 194 -38.05 8.65 5.40
N ARG A 195 -38.46 8.52 6.66
CA ARG A 195 -39.77 8.01 7.01
C ARG A 195 -40.79 8.94 6.37
N PRO A 196 -41.75 8.42 5.61
CA PRO A 196 -42.87 9.25 5.14
C PRO A 196 -43.58 9.82 6.36
N GLY A 197 -43.64 11.16 6.44
CA GLY A 197 -44.31 11.88 7.49
C GLY A 197 -45.78 11.46 7.53
N GLY A 198 -46.17 10.89 8.65
CA GLY A 198 -47.60 10.72 8.94
C GLY A 198 -48.22 12.11 9.11
N VAL A 199 -49.13 12.42 8.22
CA VAL A 199 -50.08 13.53 8.39
C VAL A 199 -51.16 13.04 9.36
N ALA A 200 -51.30 13.73 10.44
CA ALA A 200 -52.49 13.71 11.29
C ALA A 200 -53.05 15.11 11.35
#